data_3e47d1464a6121e565b834cc72b8c270
#
_entry.id   3e47d1464a6121e565b834cc72b8c270
#
_cell.length_a   1.000
_cell.length_b   1.000
_cell.length_c   1.000
_cell.angle_alpha   90.00
_cell.angle_beta   90.00
_cell.angle_gamma   90.00
#
_symmetry.space_group_name_H-M   'P 1'
#
loop_
_entity.id
_entity.type
_entity.pdbx_description
1 polymer ?
#
loop_
_entity_poly.entity_id
_entity_poly.type
_entity_poly.pdbx_seq_one_letter_code
_entity_poly.pdbx_strand_id
1 'polypeptide(L)'
;MARLPRLSVAGYAHLVLLRGHNGESVFHDDVDRQAFVGALETALKRDQVALHAYALQQDRVWLLCTPHQQGQLSRAMQSLGRRFSAVFNRRHDRSGSLWDGRYRSTIVEPGATLLGAMVFVDQAVTDPALVDSADPASMPWSSARQHLGFDGAVPLSDIAEYWALGNTPFDRASAYRVRLNESMPPDARELLVTAVLKARPHGSAQFLDSLQRQTARRLTPGRRGRPRKV
;
A
#
# COMPACT_ATOMS: atom_id res chain seq x y z
N MET A 1 -6.89 0.30 -27.09
CA MET A 1 -8.00 0.23 -26.11
C MET A 1 -7.78 1.25 -25.01
N ALA A 2 -8.78 2.08 -24.69
CA ALA A 2 -8.69 3.02 -23.57
C ALA A 2 -8.53 2.23 -22.25
N ARG A 3 -7.54 2.61 -21.45
CA ARG A 3 -7.26 1.97 -20.16
C ARG A 3 -8.34 2.37 -19.17
N LEU A 4 -9.02 1.40 -18.57
CA LEU A 4 -10.07 1.65 -17.58
C LEU A 4 -9.56 2.56 -16.44
N PRO A 5 -10.41 3.48 -15.92
CA PRO A 5 -10.10 4.24 -14.71
C PRO A 5 -9.80 3.29 -13.56
N ARG A 6 -8.94 3.72 -12.62
CA ARG A 6 -8.72 2.94 -11.39
C ARG A 6 -9.98 2.90 -10.56
N LEU A 7 -10.22 1.76 -9.93
CA LEU A 7 -11.22 1.70 -8.88
C LEU A 7 -10.67 2.49 -7.68
N SER A 8 -11.38 3.53 -7.30
CA SER A 8 -11.11 4.30 -6.09
C SER A 8 -12.45 4.68 -5.49
N VAL A 9 -12.66 4.32 -4.24
CA VAL A 9 -13.86 4.65 -3.47
C VAL A 9 -13.42 5.36 -2.20
N ALA A 10 -13.97 6.55 -1.97
CA ALA A 10 -13.68 7.35 -0.80
C ALA A 10 -14.10 6.61 0.48
N GLY A 11 -13.34 6.81 1.57
CA GLY A 11 -13.63 6.21 2.87
C GLY A 11 -13.19 4.75 3.02
N TYR A 12 -12.75 4.08 1.93
CA TYR A 12 -12.18 2.74 2.02
C TYR A 12 -10.67 2.76 1.93
N ALA A 13 -10.03 1.85 2.67
CA ALA A 13 -8.60 1.67 2.60
C ALA A 13 -8.17 1.04 1.26
N HIS A 14 -7.10 1.55 0.71
CA HIS A 14 -6.47 1.08 -0.52
C HIS A 14 -5.07 0.58 -0.21
N LEU A 15 -4.79 -0.66 -0.55
CA LEU A 15 -3.43 -1.17 -0.62
C LEU A 15 -2.84 -0.77 -1.97
N VAL A 16 -1.76 -0.02 -1.93
CA VAL A 16 -1.09 0.59 -3.09
C VAL A 16 0.28 -0.01 -3.27
N LEU A 17 0.65 -0.27 -4.52
CA LEU A 17 1.97 -0.72 -4.95
C LEU A 17 2.52 0.21 -6.01
N LEU A 18 3.72 0.76 -5.76
CA LEU A 18 4.58 1.35 -6.78
C LEU A 18 5.77 0.42 -6.99
N ARG A 19 6.19 0.23 -8.24
CA ARG A 19 7.33 -0.64 -8.60
C ARG A 19 8.31 0.12 -9.47
N GLY A 20 9.59 -0.12 -9.26
CA GLY A 20 10.65 0.33 -10.14
C GLY A 20 10.48 -0.21 -11.55
N HIS A 21 10.86 0.59 -12.53
CA HIS A 21 10.82 0.20 -13.94
C HIS A 21 11.73 -1.03 -14.15
N ASN A 22 11.23 -2.06 -14.81
CA ASN A 22 11.93 -3.33 -15.03
C ASN A 22 12.46 -4.02 -13.76
N GLY A 23 11.91 -3.70 -12.59
CA GLY A 23 12.38 -4.23 -11.31
C GLY A 23 13.68 -3.57 -10.81
N GLU A 24 14.08 -2.46 -11.42
CA GLU A 24 15.24 -1.69 -10.96
C GLU A 24 15.00 -1.05 -9.60
N SER A 25 16.11 -0.83 -8.88
CA SER A 25 16.10 -0.12 -7.60
C SER A 25 15.60 1.30 -7.75
N VAL A 26 14.67 1.68 -6.86
CA VAL A 26 14.17 3.05 -6.74
C VAL A 26 14.76 3.78 -5.53
N PHE A 27 15.53 3.07 -4.73
CA PHE A 27 16.30 3.60 -3.60
C PHE A 27 17.69 2.99 -3.62
N HIS A 28 18.72 3.81 -3.79
CA HIS A 28 20.11 3.36 -3.72
C HIS A 28 20.67 3.51 -2.31
N ASP A 29 20.17 4.48 -1.54
CA ASP A 29 20.59 4.77 -0.17
C ASP A 29 19.47 5.46 0.65
N ASP A 30 19.81 5.84 1.87
CA ASP A 30 18.87 6.47 2.79
C ASP A 30 18.51 7.92 2.40
N VAL A 31 19.35 8.60 1.63
CA VAL A 31 19.02 9.95 1.10
C VAL A 31 17.86 9.86 0.12
N ASP A 32 17.83 8.83 -0.73
CA ASP A 32 16.69 8.58 -1.62
C ASP A 32 15.42 8.28 -0.84
N ARG A 33 15.52 7.46 0.21
CA ARG A 33 14.37 7.11 1.05
C ARG A 33 13.84 8.33 1.80
N GLN A 34 14.71 9.18 2.34
CA GLN A 34 14.32 10.45 2.98
C GLN A 34 13.62 11.39 1.98
N ALA A 35 14.15 11.51 0.77
CA ALA A 35 13.53 12.32 -0.28
C ALA A 35 12.14 11.79 -0.66
N PHE A 36 11.98 10.46 -0.72
CA PHE A 36 10.68 9.84 -0.96
C PHE A 36 9.69 10.11 0.16
N VAL A 37 10.11 9.93 1.42
CA VAL A 37 9.30 10.19 2.62
C VAL A 37 8.79 11.64 2.64
N GLY A 38 9.66 12.62 2.40
CA GLY A 38 9.26 14.03 2.34
C GLY A 38 8.28 14.34 1.18
N ALA A 39 8.48 13.68 0.03
CA ALA A 39 7.56 13.81 -1.10
C ALA A 39 6.20 13.13 -0.80
N LEU A 40 6.22 11.98 -0.12
CA LEU A 40 5.03 11.23 0.32
C LEU A 40 4.20 12.06 1.30
N GLU A 41 4.80 12.55 2.38
CA GLU A 41 4.12 13.39 3.37
C GLU A 41 3.47 14.61 2.72
N THR A 42 4.22 15.33 1.88
CA THR A 42 3.70 16.50 1.15
C THR A 42 2.50 16.15 0.27
N ALA A 43 2.56 15.03 -0.46
CA ALA A 43 1.50 14.61 -1.37
C ALA A 43 0.24 14.19 -0.60
N LEU A 44 0.39 13.40 0.46
CA LEU A 44 -0.73 12.91 1.27
C LEU A 44 -1.43 14.06 2.03
N LYS A 45 -0.65 14.96 2.63
CA LYS A 45 -1.18 16.13 3.34
C LYS A 45 -1.97 17.05 2.39
N ARG A 46 -1.41 17.37 1.22
CA ARG A 46 -2.07 18.22 0.22
C ARG A 46 -3.39 17.64 -0.27
N ASP A 47 -3.42 16.33 -0.55
CA ASP A 47 -4.58 15.68 -1.12
C ASP A 47 -5.47 15.01 -0.07
N GLN A 48 -5.22 15.23 1.22
CA GLN A 48 -6.01 14.72 2.34
C GLN A 48 -6.23 13.19 2.28
N VAL A 49 -5.15 12.46 2.11
CA VAL A 49 -5.14 10.99 2.12
C VAL A 49 -4.52 10.53 3.43
N ALA A 50 -5.28 9.78 4.24
CA ALA A 50 -4.78 9.19 5.47
C ALA A 50 -3.83 8.02 5.13
N LEU A 51 -2.66 7.97 5.76
CA LEU A 51 -1.69 6.87 5.64
C LEU A 51 -1.80 5.99 6.88
N HIS A 52 -1.95 4.69 6.68
CA HIS A 52 -2.07 3.72 7.77
C HIS A 52 -0.82 2.86 7.92
N ALA A 53 -0.21 2.47 6.81
CA ALA A 53 1.04 1.72 6.81
C ALA A 53 1.85 2.02 5.54
N TYR A 54 3.18 1.86 5.63
CA TYR A 54 4.08 1.95 4.48
C TYR A 54 5.31 1.05 4.65
N ALA A 55 5.87 0.65 3.52
CA ALA A 55 7.14 -0.08 3.46
C ALA A 55 7.91 0.31 2.20
N LEU A 56 9.16 0.74 2.37
CA LEU A 56 10.07 1.11 1.30
C LEU A 56 11.08 -0.03 1.08
N GLN A 57 10.81 -0.87 0.10
CA GLN A 57 11.75 -1.90 -0.37
C GLN A 57 12.65 -1.31 -1.47
N GLN A 58 13.72 -1.98 -1.80
CA GLN A 58 14.71 -1.47 -2.76
C GLN A 58 14.11 -1.14 -4.14
N ASP A 59 13.20 -1.99 -4.65
CA ASP A 59 12.61 -1.88 -6.00
C ASP A 59 11.13 -1.50 -5.99
N ARG A 60 10.50 -1.35 -4.81
CA ARG A 60 9.07 -1.09 -4.70
C ARG A 60 8.67 -0.42 -3.40
N VAL A 61 7.46 0.12 -3.41
CA VAL A 61 6.83 0.74 -2.24
C VAL A 61 5.43 0.17 -2.06
N TRP A 62 5.14 -0.21 -0.82
CA TRP A 62 3.79 -0.55 -0.38
C TRP A 62 3.24 0.59 0.49
N LEU A 63 1.98 0.97 0.25
CA LEU A 63 1.25 1.93 1.09
C LEU A 63 -0.14 1.37 1.38
N LEU A 64 -0.60 1.53 2.61
CA LEU A 64 -2.01 1.34 2.98
C LEU A 64 -2.57 2.71 3.36
N CYS A 65 -3.56 3.19 2.60
CA CYS A 65 -4.05 4.55 2.76
C CYS A 65 -5.52 4.70 2.38
N THR A 66 -6.21 5.68 3.02
CA THR A 66 -7.62 5.98 2.80
C THR A 66 -7.79 7.40 2.27
N PRO A 67 -8.33 7.58 1.04
CA PRO A 67 -8.75 8.89 0.56
C PRO A 67 -10.11 9.27 1.18
N HIS A 68 -10.27 10.53 1.60
CA HIS A 68 -11.55 11.05 2.09
C HIS A 68 -12.54 11.38 0.97
N GLN A 69 -12.03 11.69 -0.23
CA GLN A 69 -12.85 12.00 -1.40
C GLN A 69 -12.34 11.28 -2.65
N GLN A 70 -13.23 11.14 -3.62
CA GLN A 70 -12.89 10.54 -4.91
C GLN A 70 -11.78 11.32 -5.63
N GLY A 71 -10.82 10.61 -6.22
CA GLY A 71 -9.72 11.18 -6.98
C GLY A 71 -8.51 11.64 -6.16
N GLN A 72 -8.64 11.83 -4.84
CA GLN A 72 -7.52 12.26 -3.97
C GLN A 72 -6.32 11.32 -4.06
N LEU A 73 -6.54 10.00 -3.94
CA LEU A 73 -5.46 9.01 -4.06
C LEU A 73 -4.72 9.13 -5.39
N SER A 74 -5.45 9.32 -6.49
CA SER A 74 -4.83 9.45 -7.81
C SER A 74 -3.97 10.71 -7.94
N ARG A 75 -4.43 11.85 -7.39
CA ARG A 75 -3.66 13.10 -7.37
C ARG A 75 -2.43 12.98 -6.49
N ALA A 76 -2.58 12.40 -5.29
CA ALA A 76 -1.46 12.18 -4.37
C ALA A 76 -0.37 11.32 -5.02
N MET A 77 -0.74 10.16 -5.56
CA MET A 77 0.23 9.25 -6.21
C MET A 77 0.87 9.84 -7.47
N GLN A 78 0.13 10.64 -8.24
CA GLN A 78 0.69 11.34 -9.41
C GLN A 78 1.72 12.40 -8.99
N SER A 79 1.42 13.16 -7.94
CA SER A 79 2.32 14.17 -7.41
C SER A 79 3.58 13.55 -6.81
N LEU A 80 3.40 12.53 -5.97
CA LEU A 80 4.49 11.76 -5.38
C LEU A 80 5.42 11.21 -6.47
N GLY A 81 4.86 10.48 -7.44
CA GLY A 81 5.65 9.86 -8.51
C GLY A 81 6.45 10.87 -9.31
N ARG A 82 5.86 12.01 -9.68
CA ARG A 82 6.58 13.07 -10.43
C ARG A 82 7.68 13.74 -9.62
N ARG A 83 7.37 14.10 -8.35
CA ARG A 83 8.35 14.80 -7.48
C ARG A 83 9.55 13.90 -7.22
N PHE A 84 9.30 12.67 -6.78
CA PHE A 84 10.38 11.77 -6.45
C PHE A 84 11.22 11.39 -7.68
N SER A 85 10.58 11.08 -8.83
CA SER A 85 11.33 10.76 -10.05
C SER A 85 12.24 11.92 -10.49
N ALA A 86 11.79 13.18 -10.34
CA ALA A 86 12.61 14.33 -10.69
C ALA A 86 13.83 14.47 -9.77
N VAL A 87 13.64 14.25 -8.46
CA VAL A 87 14.74 14.30 -7.47
C VAL A 87 15.73 13.17 -7.71
N PHE A 88 15.22 11.93 -7.83
CA PHE A 88 16.01 10.73 -8.04
C PHE A 88 16.83 10.82 -9.35
N ASN A 89 16.18 11.15 -10.46
CA ASN A 89 16.87 11.24 -11.76
C ASN A 89 17.97 12.32 -11.75
N ARG A 90 17.71 13.47 -11.13
CA ARG A 90 18.72 14.52 -10.99
C ARG A 90 19.91 14.06 -10.15
N ARG A 91 19.64 13.36 -9.02
CA ARG A 91 20.67 12.92 -8.09
C ARG A 91 21.57 11.84 -8.69
N HIS A 92 21.00 10.98 -9.52
CA HIS A 92 21.68 9.81 -10.08
C HIS A 92 22.03 9.97 -11.57
N ASP A 93 21.98 11.20 -12.10
CA ASP A 93 22.26 11.53 -13.51
C ASP A 93 21.52 10.60 -14.49
N ARG A 94 20.21 10.36 -14.20
CA ARG A 94 19.33 9.52 -14.99
C ARG A 94 18.30 10.32 -15.76
N SER A 95 17.78 9.72 -16.83
CA SER A 95 16.61 10.21 -17.56
C SER A 95 15.57 9.09 -17.72
N GLY A 96 14.35 9.45 -18.09
CA GLY A 96 13.28 8.49 -18.33
C GLY A 96 12.46 8.14 -17.11
N SER A 97 11.64 7.09 -17.25
CA SER A 97 10.72 6.64 -16.19
C SER A 97 11.47 5.92 -15.07
N LEU A 98 11.18 6.31 -13.82
CA LEU A 98 11.64 5.59 -12.64
C LEU A 98 10.69 4.44 -12.29
N TRP A 99 9.38 4.62 -12.55
CA TRP A 99 8.35 3.69 -12.16
C TRP A 99 7.87 2.80 -13.32
N ASP A 100 7.52 1.55 -13.01
CA ASP A 100 6.84 0.62 -13.93
C ASP A 100 5.40 1.09 -14.22
N GLY A 101 5.31 2.21 -14.94
CA GLY A 101 4.05 2.84 -15.27
C GLY A 101 3.34 3.44 -14.06
N ARG A 102 2.01 3.30 -14.03
CA ARG A 102 1.19 3.87 -12.96
C ARG A 102 1.16 2.94 -11.75
N TYR A 103 1.01 3.49 -10.50
CA TYR A 103 0.77 2.68 -9.30
C TYR A 103 -0.38 1.69 -9.50
N ARG A 104 -0.34 0.56 -8.82
CA ARG A 104 -1.44 -0.41 -8.73
C ARG A 104 -2.11 -0.29 -7.37
N SER A 105 -3.39 -0.57 -7.29
CA SER A 105 -4.10 -0.54 -6.01
C SER A 105 -5.29 -1.46 -5.99
N THR A 106 -5.64 -1.91 -4.79
CA THR A 106 -6.87 -2.62 -4.48
C THR A 106 -7.56 -1.98 -3.30
N ILE A 107 -8.90 -2.06 -3.24
CA ILE A 107 -9.69 -1.71 -2.06
C ILE A 107 -9.69 -2.92 -1.13
N VAL A 108 -9.49 -2.68 0.16
CA VAL A 108 -9.45 -3.72 1.20
C VAL A 108 -10.69 -3.61 2.08
N GLU A 109 -11.32 -4.76 2.35
CA GLU A 109 -12.47 -4.84 3.24
C GLU A 109 -12.06 -4.43 4.67
N PRO A 110 -12.86 -3.56 5.35
CA PRO A 110 -12.66 -3.26 6.77
C PRO A 110 -12.70 -4.51 7.66
N GLY A 111 -12.19 -4.42 8.87
CA GLY A 111 -12.13 -5.52 9.82
C GLY A 111 -10.83 -6.33 9.72
N ALA A 112 -10.92 -7.62 9.97
CA ALA A 112 -9.74 -8.51 10.02
C ALA A 112 -8.89 -8.47 8.74
N THR A 113 -9.54 -8.29 7.58
CA THR A 113 -8.85 -8.18 6.28
C THR A 113 -8.00 -6.92 6.19
N LEU A 114 -8.50 -5.78 6.71
CA LEU A 114 -7.75 -4.53 6.73
C LEU A 114 -6.55 -4.60 7.68
N LEU A 115 -6.76 -5.15 8.88
CA LEU A 115 -5.66 -5.39 9.82
C LEU A 115 -4.60 -6.33 9.23
N GLY A 116 -5.04 -7.39 8.56
CA GLY A 116 -4.14 -8.30 7.83
C GLY A 116 -3.34 -7.60 6.73
N ALA A 117 -3.96 -6.68 5.98
CA ALA A 117 -3.26 -5.88 4.97
C ALA A 117 -2.23 -4.92 5.60
N MET A 118 -2.51 -4.36 6.79
CA MET A 118 -1.57 -3.54 7.54
C MET A 118 -0.35 -4.35 7.97
N VAL A 119 -0.58 -5.54 8.57
CA VAL A 119 0.49 -6.49 8.93
C VAL A 119 1.30 -6.89 7.70
N PHE A 120 0.64 -7.19 6.56
CA PHE A 120 1.34 -7.49 5.30
C PHE A 120 2.29 -6.38 4.87
N VAL A 121 1.88 -5.11 4.96
CA VAL A 121 2.75 -3.98 4.60
C VAL A 121 3.94 -3.91 5.54
N ASP A 122 3.74 -4.04 6.84
CA ASP A 122 4.81 -3.95 7.83
C ASP A 122 5.79 -5.14 7.74
N GLN A 123 5.30 -6.33 7.39
CA GLN A 123 6.14 -7.50 7.11
C GLN A 123 6.88 -7.42 5.77
N ALA A 124 6.45 -6.57 4.84
CA ALA A 124 7.05 -6.51 3.51
C ALA A 124 8.53 -6.11 3.53
N VAL A 125 8.98 -5.40 4.55
CA VAL A 125 10.38 -4.97 4.71
C VAL A 125 11.28 -6.11 5.20
N THR A 126 10.70 -7.10 5.86
CA THR A 126 11.41 -8.29 6.38
C THR A 126 11.36 -9.46 5.41
N ASP A 127 11.22 -9.21 4.10
CA ASP A 127 11.25 -10.28 3.10
C ASP A 127 12.55 -11.10 3.26
N PRO A 128 12.46 -12.40 3.60
CA PRO A 128 13.63 -13.25 3.86
C PRO A 128 14.63 -13.32 2.70
N ALA A 129 14.17 -13.00 1.48
CA ALA A 129 15.04 -12.91 0.31
C ALA A 129 15.95 -11.66 0.31
N LEU A 130 15.68 -10.67 1.19
CA LEU A 130 16.34 -9.37 1.18
C LEU A 130 17.05 -9.02 2.50
N VAL A 131 16.70 -9.68 3.61
CA VAL A 131 17.25 -9.36 4.93
C VAL A 131 17.35 -10.63 5.79
N ASP A 132 18.54 -10.95 6.26
CA ASP A 132 18.73 -11.96 7.33
C ASP A 132 18.00 -11.49 8.60
N SER A 133 16.89 -12.14 8.93
CA SER A 133 16.16 -12.11 10.22
C SER A 133 16.11 -10.76 10.98
N ALA A 134 15.90 -9.64 10.30
CA ALA A 134 15.83 -8.37 10.99
C ALA A 134 14.47 -8.20 11.69
N ASP A 135 14.51 -7.84 12.98
CA ASP A 135 13.33 -7.42 13.74
C ASP A 135 12.63 -6.27 12.98
N PRO A 136 11.32 -6.37 12.65
CA PRO A 136 10.57 -5.30 12.01
C PRO A 136 10.70 -3.93 12.72
N ALA A 137 10.91 -3.93 14.04
CA ALA A 137 11.14 -2.72 14.82
C ALA A 137 12.47 -2.04 14.48
N SER A 138 13.44 -2.76 13.95
CA SER A 138 14.75 -2.22 13.55
C SER A 138 14.75 -1.57 12.17
N MET A 139 13.67 -1.76 11.38
CA MET A 139 13.57 -1.27 10.00
C MET A 139 13.12 0.20 9.93
N PRO A 140 14.01 1.16 9.64
CA PRO A 140 13.67 2.59 9.68
C PRO A 140 12.71 3.02 8.57
N TRP A 141 12.59 2.22 7.52
CA TRP A 141 11.86 2.57 6.30
C TRP A 141 10.51 1.87 6.18
N SER A 142 9.88 1.57 7.33
CA SER A 142 8.53 1.04 7.41
C SER A 142 7.74 1.63 8.58
N SER A 143 6.41 1.48 8.52
CA SER A 143 5.50 1.83 9.60
C SER A 143 5.56 0.87 10.79
N ALA A 144 6.18 -0.30 10.66
CA ALA A 144 6.24 -1.31 11.73
C ALA A 144 6.73 -0.74 13.06
N ARG A 145 7.78 0.08 13.02
CA ARG A 145 8.31 0.76 14.22
C ARG A 145 7.24 1.57 14.94
N GLN A 146 6.45 2.37 14.20
CA GLN A 146 5.43 3.24 14.77
C GLN A 146 4.29 2.43 15.39
N HIS A 147 3.86 1.36 14.73
CA HIS A 147 2.85 0.44 15.28
C HIS A 147 3.35 -0.33 16.51
N LEU A 148 4.67 -0.43 16.69
CA LEU A 148 5.31 -1.00 17.88
C LEU A 148 5.65 0.04 18.96
N GLY A 149 5.19 1.30 18.81
CA GLY A 149 5.34 2.35 19.80
C GLY A 149 6.64 3.14 19.72
N PHE A 150 7.40 3.04 18.63
CA PHE A 150 8.62 3.83 18.40
C PHE A 150 8.34 5.00 17.43
N ASP A 151 9.25 5.97 17.40
CA ASP A 151 9.19 7.07 16.44
C ASP A 151 9.30 6.59 14.99
N GLY A 152 8.65 7.28 14.08
CA GLY A 152 8.66 6.99 12.65
C GLY A 152 8.87 8.20 11.77
N ALA A 153 9.09 7.95 10.48
CA ALA A 153 9.46 8.98 9.52
C ALA A 153 8.27 9.76 8.92
N VAL A 154 7.06 9.21 8.97
CA VAL A 154 5.85 9.84 8.40
C VAL A 154 4.70 9.75 9.41
N PRO A 155 3.90 10.81 9.59
CA PRO A 155 2.70 10.71 10.42
C PRO A 155 1.74 9.65 9.89
N LEU A 156 1.29 8.75 10.77
CA LEU A 156 0.29 7.73 10.48
C LEU A 156 -1.08 8.13 11.05
N SER A 157 -2.12 7.60 10.43
CA SER A 157 -3.49 7.61 10.93
C SER A 157 -3.89 6.19 11.29
N ASP A 158 -4.11 5.92 12.55
CA ASP A 158 -4.51 4.59 13.01
C ASP A 158 -5.85 4.16 12.40
N ILE A 159 -5.98 2.88 12.13
CA ILE A 159 -7.26 2.27 11.76
C ILE A 159 -8.00 1.79 13.01
N ALA A 160 -9.32 1.70 12.92
CA ALA A 160 -10.16 1.25 14.05
C ALA A 160 -9.76 -0.15 14.55
N GLU A 161 -9.34 -1.01 13.65
CA GLU A 161 -8.90 -2.38 13.92
C GLU A 161 -7.61 -2.43 14.75
N TYR A 162 -6.71 -1.46 14.56
CA TYR A 162 -5.50 -1.32 15.39
C TYR A 162 -5.87 -0.80 16.78
N TRP A 163 -6.78 0.18 16.87
CA TRP A 163 -7.30 0.67 18.15
C TRP A 163 -7.97 -0.43 18.98
N ALA A 164 -8.67 -1.33 18.32
CA ALA A 164 -9.35 -2.46 18.97
C ALA A 164 -8.40 -3.52 19.56
N LEU A 165 -7.09 -3.45 19.28
CA LEU A 165 -6.12 -4.39 19.82
C LEU A 165 -5.81 -4.20 21.31
N GLY A 166 -6.10 -3.03 21.88
CA GLY A 166 -5.86 -2.77 23.30
C GLY A 166 -6.26 -1.37 23.73
N ASN A 167 -6.49 -1.21 25.02
CA ASN A 167 -6.95 0.05 25.60
C ASN A 167 -5.84 1.10 25.77
N THR A 168 -4.60 0.66 25.91
CA THR A 168 -3.44 1.54 26.00
C THR A 168 -2.54 1.43 24.78
N PRO A 169 -1.71 2.44 24.47
CA PRO A 169 -0.70 2.32 23.42
C PRO A 169 0.20 1.10 23.57
N PHE A 170 0.58 0.79 24.82
CA PHE A 170 1.42 -0.37 25.13
C PHE A 170 0.70 -1.69 24.81
N ASP A 171 -0.57 -1.84 25.21
CA ASP A 171 -1.35 -3.04 24.92
C ASP A 171 -1.50 -3.25 23.42
N ARG A 172 -1.79 -2.18 22.68
CA ARG A 172 -1.88 -2.22 21.21
C ARG A 172 -0.58 -2.64 20.56
N ALA A 173 0.52 -2.02 20.94
CA ALA A 173 1.83 -2.35 20.41
C ALA A 173 2.21 -3.81 20.70
N SER A 174 1.93 -4.30 21.94
CA SER A 174 2.19 -5.68 22.34
C SER A 174 1.35 -6.68 21.53
N ALA A 175 0.05 -6.43 21.40
CA ALA A 175 -0.86 -7.27 20.63
C ALA A 175 -0.52 -7.25 19.13
N TYR A 176 -0.09 -6.10 18.61
CA TYR A 176 0.33 -5.97 17.23
C TYR A 176 1.65 -6.71 16.96
N ARG A 177 2.61 -6.67 17.91
CA ARG A 177 3.86 -7.43 17.83
C ARG A 177 3.62 -8.93 17.66
N VAL A 178 2.67 -9.48 18.40
CA VAL A 178 2.28 -10.90 18.22
C VAL A 178 1.87 -11.19 16.79
N ARG A 179 0.98 -10.37 16.22
CA ARG A 179 0.52 -10.52 14.82
C ARG A 179 1.62 -10.32 13.80
N LEU A 180 2.54 -9.39 14.08
CA LEU A 180 3.65 -9.10 13.19
C LEU A 180 4.67 -10.26 13.14
N ASN A 181 4.81 -10.99 14.25
CA ASN A 181 5.67 -12.18 14.35
C ASN A 181 5.01 -13.44 13.78
N GLU A 182 3.69 -13.45 13.62
CA GLU A 182 2.98 -14.53 12.95
C GLU A 182 3.22 -14.41 11.43
N SER A 183 3.77 -15.44 10.81
CA SER A 183 3.92 -15.47 9.35
C SER A 183 2.54 -15.48 8.69
N MET A 184 2.30 -14.51 7.82
CA MET A 184 1.08 -14.54 7.01
C MET A 184 1.08 -15.80 6.13
N PRO A 185 -0.02 -16.59 6.12
CA PRO A 185 -0.12 -17.75 5.25
C PRO A 185 0.21 -17.41 3.80
N PRO A 186 1.03 -18.21 3.10
CA PRO A 186 1.46 -17.93 1.72
C PRO A 186 0.28 -17.64 0.78
N ASP A 187 -0.81 -18.42 0.90
CA ASP A 187 -2.01 -18.26 0.08
C ASP A 187 -2.70 -16.91 0.32
N ALA A 188 -2.79 -16.46 1.58
CA ALA A 188 -3.36 -15.16 1.93
C ALA A 188 -2.51 -14.01 1.37
N ARG A 189 -1.18 -14.14 1.46
CA ARG A 189 -0.22 -13.19 0.87
C ARG A 189 -0.37 -13.13 -0.65
N GLU A 190 -0.45 -14.27 -1.32
CA GLU A 190 -0.61 -14.34 -2.77
C GLU A 190 -1.95 -13.74 -3.22
N LEU A 191 -3.04 -14.02 -2.51
CA LEU A 191 -4.36 -13.45 -2.80
C LEU A 191 -4.33 -11.92 -2.72
N LEU A 192 -3.71 -11.35 -1.68
CA LEU A 192 -3.60 -9.91 -1.49
C LEU A 192 -2.76 -9.26 -2.61
N VAL A 193 -1.58 -9.81 -2.91
CA VAL A 193 -0.71 -9.34 -3.99
C VAL A 193 -1.42 -9.44 -5.34
N THR A 194 -2.09 -10.56 -5.62
CA THR A 194 -2.85 -10.76 -6.84
C THR A 194 -3.99 -9.73 -6.98
N ALA A 195 -4.69 -9.42 -5.89
CA ALA A 195 -5.73 -8.40 -5.87
C ALA A 195 -5.19 -7.03 -6.28
N VAL A 196 -4.04 -6.61 -5.74
CA VAL A 196 -3.36 -5.36 -6.12
C VAL A 196 -2.95 -5.38 -7.59
N LEU A 197 -2.28 -6.45 -8.04
CA LEU A 197 -1.79 -6.57 -9.42
C LEU A 197 -2.92 -6.56 -10.45
N LYS A 198 -4.07 -7.17 -10.13
CA LYS A 198 -5.25 -7.22 -10.98
C LYS A 198 -6.22 -6.04 -10.76
N ALA A 199 -5.91 -5.14 -9.81
CA ALA A 199 -6.76 -4.01 -9.40
C ALA A 199 -8.21 -4.46 -9.12
N ARG A 200 -8.36 -5.52 -8.32
CA ARG A 200 -9.64 -6.09 -7.88
C ARG A 200 -9.77 -5.89 -6.38
N PRO A 201 -10.95 -5.52 -5.85
CA PRO A 201 -11.15 -5.43 -4.41
C PRO A 201 -10.82 -6.76 -3.71
N HIS A 202 -10.34 -6.66 -2.48
CA HIS A 202 -9.97 -7.79 -1.64
C HIS A 202 -10.87 -7.83 -0.40
N GLY A 203 -11.60 -8.92 -0.24
CA GLY A 203 -12.54 -9.12 0.87
C GLY A 203 -13.57 -10.19 0.56
N SER A 204 -14.58 -10.30 1.43
CA SER A 204 -15.68 -11.27 1.35
C SER A 204 -16.58 -11.03 0.13
N ALA A 205 -17.34 -12.05 -0.26
CA ALA A 205 -18.33 -11.92 -1.32
C ALA A 205 -19.37 -10.84 -1.00
N GLN A 206 -19.81 -10.77 0.25
CA GLN A 206 -20.75 -9.73 0.71
C GLN A 206 -20.19 -8.32 0.56
N PHE A 207 -18.93 -8.11 0.91
CA PHE A 207 -18.23 -6.85 0.70
C PHE A 207 -18.16 -6.49 -0.78
N LEU A 208 -17.77 -7.44 -1.63
CA LEU A 208 -17.67 -7.23 -3.07
C LEU A 208 -19.03 -6.84 -3.68
N ASP A 209 -20.11 -7.47 -3.26
CA ASP A 209 -21.47 -7.16 -3.69
C ASP A 209 -21.92 -5.76 -3.23
N SER A 210 -21.58 -5.38 -1.98
CA SER A 210 -21.88 -4.04 -1.47
C SER A 210 -21.10 -2.96 -2.23
N LEU A 211 -19.82 -3.21 -2.50
CA LEU A 211 -18.96 -2.30 -3.25
C LEU A 211 -19.40 -2.18 -4.72
N GLN A 212 -19.88 -3.29 -5.33
CA GLN A 212 -20.42 -3.28 -6.69
C GLN A 212 -21.60 -2.32 -6.84
N ARG A 213 -22.46 -2.20 -5.82
CA ARG A 213 -23.58 -1.25 -5.82
C ARG A 213 -23.14 0.21 -5.76
N GLN A 214 -21.96 0.47 -5.23
CA GLN A 214 -21.38 1.83 -5.08
C GLN A 214 -20.55 2.26 -6.28
N THR A 215 -20.29 1.35 -7.24
CA THR A 215 -19.38 1.63 -8.36
C THR A 215 -20.02 1.21 -9.70
N ALA A 216 -19.84 2.04 -10.72
CA ALA A 216 -20.22 1.68 -12.08
C ALA A 216 -19.30 0.64 -12.72
N ARG A 217 -18.13 0.39 -12.12
CA ARG A 217 -17.14 -0.56 -12.63
C ARG A 217 -17.50 -1.97 -12.21
N ARG A 218 -17.53 -2.92 -13.17
CA ARG A 218 -17.67 -4.35 -12.85
C ARG A 218 -16.46 -4.85 -12.05
N LEU A 219 -16.71 -5.36 -10.85
CA LEU A 219 -15.66 -5.83 -9.91
C LEU A 219 -15.32 -7.31 -10.11
N THR A 220 -16.32 -8.12 -10.52
CA THR A 220 -16.14 -9.54 -10.78
C THR A 220 -15.62 -9.81 -12.18
N PRO A 221 -14.78 -10.86 -12.38
CA PRO A 221 -14.35 -11.24 -13.73
C PRO A 221 -15.56 -11.56 -14.60
N GLY A 222 -15.58 -11.04 -15.84
CA GLY A 222 -16.52 -11.54 -16.84
C GLY A 222 -16.24 -13.02 -17.13
N ARG A 223 -17.28 -13.80 -17.48
CA ARG A 223 -17.07 -15.14 -18.02
C ARG A 223 -16.13 -15.03 -19.23
N ARG A 224 -15.03 -15.80 -19.21
CA ARG A 224 -14.17 -15.95 -20.39
C ARG A 224 -14.99 -16.71 -21.45
N GLY A 225 -15.15 -16.12 -22.61
CA GLY A 225 -15.78 -16.76 -23.75
C GLY A 225 -16.19 -15.73 -24.80
N ARG A 226 -16.13 -16.14 -26.07
CA ARG A 226 -16.73 -15.39 -27.18
C ARG A 226 -18.24 -15.38 -26.96
N PRO A 227 -18.95 -14.23 -27.08
CA PRO A 227 -20.42 -14.25 -27.07
C PRO A 227 -20.92 -15.27 -28.08
N ARG A 228 -21.82 -16.18 -27.69
CA ARG A 228 -22.52 -17.00 -28.64
C ARG A 228 -23.26 -16.04 -29.58
N LYS A 229 -22.97 -16.13 -30.87
CA LYS A 229 -23.85 -15.51 -31.90
C LYS A 229 -25.21 -16.16 -31.77
N VAL A 230 -26.23 -15.38 -31.50
CA VAL A 230 -27.64 -15.74 -31.67
C VAL A 230 -27.91 -15.68 -33.15
#